data_ee5ce014cee9afd86d3d5db357d7d97d
#
_entry.id   ee5ce014cee9afd86d3d5db357d7d97d
#
_cell.length_a   1.000
_cell.length_b   1.000
_cell.length_c   1.000
_cell.angle_alpha   90.00
_cell.angle_beta   90.00
_cell.angle_gamma   90.00
#
_symmetry.space_group_name_H-M   'P 1'
#
loop_
_entity.id
_entity.type
_entity.pdbx_description
1 polymer ?
#
loop_
_entity_poly.entity_id
_entity_poly.type
_entity_poly.pdbx_seq_one_letter_code
_entity_poly.pdbx_strand_id
1 'polypeptide(L)'
;MKRISALCALAIVVASFTQVTSSAAERPTSVKGCAKPTAKAHAPATLKQPTAVDKKLAKTMTINTNCGVITIALDPAAPQTVTNLATLARSKYFDGTYCHRLTTEGIYVLQCGDPSAQGNGSPGSWKGYKDENLPANKILTYPAGTVAMANSSPNTNGSQFFLVYKDTTLPPSYTIWGKIKTGLPLLLRIEKVGAYKVDQTSGNAYYTGDGYPVQPIEIKSVTVR
;
A
#
# COMPACT_ATOMS: atom_id res chain seq x y z
N MET A 1 -9.92 -70.58 -60.80
CA MET A 1 -10.12 -70.02 -59.46
C MET A 1 -9.26 -68.78 -59.33
N LYS A 2 -9.85 -67.60 -59.48
CA LYS A 2 -9.12 -66.32 -59.37
C LYS A 2 -9.32 -65.76 -57.96
N ARG A 3 -8.23 -65.54 -57.21
CA ARG A 3 -8.24 -64.87 -55.90
C ARG A 3 -8.13 -63.35 -56.11
N ILE A 4 -9.10 -62.60 -55.65
CA ILE A 4 -9.12 -61.15 -55.60
C ILE A 4 -8.63 -60.74 -54.28
N SER A 5 -7.46 -60.06 -54.21
CA SER A 5 -6.93 -59.45 -52.99
C SER A 5 -7.41 -58.03 -52.93
N ALA A 6 -8.21 -57.74 -51.90
CA ALA A 6 -8.66 -56.37 -51.57
C ALA A 6 -7.58 -55.71 -50.70
N LEU A 7 -6.98 -54.60 -51.20
CA LEU A 7 -6.14 -53.70 -50.38
C LEU A 7 -7.06 -52.72 -49.63
N CYS A 8 -7.09 -52.82 -48.34
CA CYS A 8 -7.65 -51.78 -47.46
C CYS A 8 -6.61 -50.67 -47.28
N ALA A 9 -6.84 -49.51 -47.86
CA ALA A 9 -6.05 -48.32 -47.60
C ALA A 9 -6.54 -47.68 -46.28
N LEU A 10 -5.71 -47.70 -45.23
CA LEU A 10 -5.98 -47.07 -43.93
C LEU A 10 -5.56 -45.59 -44.07
N ALA A 11 -6.53 -44.68 -44.13
CA ALA A 11 -6.27 -43.25 -44.10
C ALA A 11 -6.02 -42.80 -42.66
N ILE A 12 -4.79 -42.44 -42.32
CA ILE A 12 -4.41 -41.85 -41.04
C ILE A 12 -4.75 -40.35 -41.09
N VAL A 13 -5.81 -39.96 -40.41
CA VAL A 13 -6.15 -38.54 -40.16
C VAL A 13 -5.23 -38.04 -39.06
N VAL A 14 -4.21 -37.29 -39.43
CA VAL A 14 -3.35 -36.57 -38.48
C VAL A 14 -4.12 -35.31 -38.02
N ALA A 15 -4.75 -35.39 -36.87
CA ALA A 15 -5.35 -34.23 -36.21
C ALA A 15 -4.22 -33.34 -35.68
N SER A 16 -3.94 -32.22 -36.34
CA SER A 16 -3.04 -31.18 -35.85
C SER A 16 -3.68 -30.47 -34.68
N PHE A 17 -3.32 -30.84 -33.46
CA PHE A 17 -3.63 -30.05 -32.27
C PHE A 17 -2.76 -28.78 -32.28
N THR A 18 -3.34 -27.66 -32.68
CA THR A 18 -2.74 -26.35 -32.41
C THR A 18 -2.83 -26.10 -30.90
N GLN A 19 -1.72 -26.27 -30.20
CA GLN A 19 -1.59 -25.82 -28.82
C GLN A 19 -1.68 -24.31 -28.82
N VAL A 20 -2.82 -23.78 -28.35
CA VAL A 20 -2.95 -22.38 -27.97
C VAL A 20 -2.15 -22.22 -26.65
N THR A 21 -0.89 -21.84 -26.77
CA THR A 21 -0.10 -21.40 -25.63
C THR A 21 -0.70 -20.08 -25.16
N SER A 22 -1.53 -20.13 -24.13
CA SER A 22 -1.92 -18.95 -23.37
C SER A 22 -0.64 -18.38 -22.73
N SER A 23 -0.06 -17.37 -23.37
CA SER A 23 0.97 -16.55 -22.78
C SER A 23 0.32 -15.82 -21.60
N ALA A 24 0.52 -16.31 -20.40
CA ALA A 24 0.23 -15.53 -19.19
C ALA A 24 1.05 -14.24 -19.32
N ALA A 25 0.36 -13.09 -19.39
CA ALA A 25 1.04 -11.81 -19.49
C ALA A 25 2.00 -11.68 -18.31
N GLU A 26 3.28 -11.51 -18.62
CA GLU A 26 4.33 -11.38 -17.61
C GLU A 26 3.99 -10.21 -16.68
N ARG A 27 4.01 -10.43 -15.37
CA ARG A 27 3.68 -9.41 -14.37
C ARG A 27 4.69 -8.27 -14.48
N PRO A 28 4.26 -7.00 -14.56
CA PRO A 28 5.18 -5.87 -14.63
C PRO A 28 6.00 -5.80 -13.33
N THR A 29 7.29 -5.55 -13.45
CA THR A 29 8.23 -5.42 -12.32
C THR A 29 8.41 -3.99 -11.84
N SER A 30 7.81 -3.01 -12.54
CA SER A 30 7.87 -1.59 -12.21
C SER A 30 6.64 -0.84 -12.72
N VAL A 31 6.40 0.33 -12.14
CA VAL A 31 5.35 1.27 -12.60
C VAL A 31 5.97 2.31 -13.49
N LYS A 32 5.47 2.45 -14.73
CA LYS A 32 5.93 3.47 -15.67
C LYS A 32 5.81 4.88 -15.05
N GLY A 33 6.89 5.64 -15.13
CA GLY A 33 6.96 7.02 -14.61
C GLY A 33 7.45 7.11 -13.16
N CYS A 34 7.71 6.01 -12.48
CA CYS A 34 8.39 6.04 -11.19
C CYS A 34 9.90 6.28 -11.38
N ALA A 35 10.45 7.23 -10.64
CA ALA A 35 11.89 7.41 -10.53
C ALA A 35 12.49 6.33 -9.60
N LYS A 36 13.76 6.00 -9.80
CA LYS A 36 14.49 5.12 -8.88
C LYS A 36 14.51 5.77 -7.49
N PRO A 37 14.15 5.06 -6.42
CA PRO A 37 14.21 5.60 -5.08
C PRO A 37 15.66 5.83 -4.64
N THR A 38 15.86 6.84 -3.81
CA THR A 38 17.17 7.23 -3.27
C THR A 38 17.21 7.19 -1.74
N ALA A 39 16.07 7.07 -1.10
CA ALA A 39 15.94 6.98 0.35
C ALA A 39 16.69 5.76 0.92
N LYS A 40 17.02 5.86 2.19
CA LYS A 40 17.53 4.73 3.00
C LYS A 40 16.69 4.63 4.25
N ALA A 41 16.29 3.41 4.60
CA ALA A 41 15.64 3.17 5.88
C ALA A 41 16.56 3.61 7.03
N HIS A 42 15.99 4.27 8.02
CA HIS A 42 16.72 4.81 9.15
C HIS A 42 15.88 4.73 10.44
N ALA A 43 16.52 4.86 11.59
CA ALA A 43 15.81 4.87 12.86
C ALA A 43 14.84 6.06 12.92
N PRO A 44 13.62 5.86 13.47
CA PRO A 44 12.67 6.94 13.69
C PRO A 44 13.24 8.06 14.57
N ALA A 45 13.04 9.31 14.15
CA ALA A 45 13.48 10.46 14.92
C ALA A 45 12.71 10.58 16.25
N THR A 46 13.35 11.09 17.28
CA THR A 46 12.69 11.50 18.53
C THR A 46 12.08 12.88 18.36
N LEU A 47 10.77 12.99 18.47
CA LEU A 47 10.02 14.23 18.34
C LEU A 47 9.05 14.39 19.51
N LYS A 48 8.86 15.62 19.97
CA LYS A 48 7.87 15.90 21.02
C LYS A 48 6.46 15.64 20.48
N GLN A 49 5.71 14.78 21.18
CA GLN A 49 4.31 14.52 20.84
C GLN A 49 3.44 15.74 21.20
N PRO A 50 2.58 16.23 20.29
CA PRO A 50 1.59 17.25 20.60
C PRO A 50 0.64 16.78 21.69
N THR A 51 0.42 17.60 22.70
CA THR A 51 -0.50 17.33 23.84
C THR A 51 -1.84 18.05 23.68
N ALA A 52 -1.94 18.95 22.71
CA ALA A 52 -3.14 19.70 22.41
C ALA A 52 -3.37 19.74 20.91
N VAL A 53 -4.63 19.84 20.52
CA VAL A 53 -5.05 19.99 19.13
C VAL A 53 -4.63 21.38 18.60
N ASP A 54 -4.18 21.44 17.35
CA ASP A 54 -3.88 22.70 16.65
C ASP A 54 -5.12 23.63 16.65
N LYS A 55 -4.96 24.88 17.01
CA LYS A 55 -6.06 25.89 16.96
C LYS A 55 -6.67 26.03 15.57
N LYS A 56 -5.86 25.80 14.54
CA LYS A 56 -6.28 25.79 13.14
C LYS A 56 -5.75 24.50 12.49
N LEU A 57 -6.64 23.52 12.35
CA LEU A 57 -6.31 22.26 11.70
C LEU A 57 -5.90 22.47 10.26
N ALA A 58 -4.88 21.74 9.84
CA ALA A 58 -4.56 21.59 8.42
C ALA A 58 -5.73 20.90 7.70
N LYS A 59 -5.99 21.31 6.46
CA LYS A 59 -7.11 20.81 5.63
C LYS A 59 -6.64 19.84 4.55
N THR A 60 -5.36 19.89 4.20
CA THR A 60 -4.80 19.12 3.10
C THR A 60 -3.41 18.63 3.47
N MET A 61 -3.14 17.37 3.15
CA MET A 61 -1.79 16.79 3.13
C MET A 61 -1.43 16.41 1.70
N THR A 62 -0.24 16.78 1.26
CA THR A 62 0.32 16.39 -0.03
C THR A 62 1.55 15.54 0.19
N ILE A 63 1.53 14.30 -0.32
CA ILE A 63 2.63 13.35 -0.29
C ILE A 63 3.24 13.30 -1.68
N ASN A 64 4.46 13.79 -1.83
CA ASN A 64 5.25 13.68 -3.06
C ASN A 64 6.03 12.37 -3.01
N THR A 65 5.79 11.46 -3.94
CA THR A 65 6.50 10.18 -4.03
C THR A 65 7.41 10.13 -5.25
N ASN A 66 8.27 9.12 -5.32
CA ASN A 66 9.04 8.82 -6.53
C ASN A 66 8.17 8.40 -7.72
N CYS A 67 6.89 8.10 -7.50
CA CYS A 67 5.94 7.64 -8.52
C CYS A 67 4.85 8.66 -8.86
N GLY A 68 4.81 9.80 -8.17
CA GLY A 68 3.81 10.86 -8.35
C GLY A 68 3.27 11.41 -7.05
N VAL A 69 2.25 12.24 -7.15
CA VAL A 69 1.69 13.00 -6.03
C VAL A 69 0.38 12.36 -5.55
N ILE A 70 0.23 12.26 -4.24
CA ILE A 70 -1.01 11.87 -3.58
C ILE A 70 -1.46 13.07 -2.72
N THR A 71 -2.68 13.54 -2.93
CA THR A 71 -3.26 14.62 -2.12
C THR A 71 -4.42 14.08 -1.30
N ILE A 72 -4.45 14.41 -0.02
CA ILE A 72 -5.42 13.93 0.97
C ILE A 72 -6.16 15.14 1.53
N ALA A 73 -7.49 15.11 1.52
CA ALA A 73 -8.30 16.00 2.34
C ALA A 73 -8.30 15.46 3.77
N LEU A 74 -7.88 16.27 4.72
CA LEU A 74 -7.82 15.91 6.13
C LEU A 74 -9.20 16.03 6.77
N ASP A 75 -9.55 15.08 7.64
CA ASP A 75 -10.86 15.02 8.27
C ASP A 75 -10.82 15.68 9.66
N PRO A 76 -11.58 16.76 9.88
CA PRO A 76 -11.63 17.43 11.18
C PRO A 76 -12.26 16.58 12.28
N ALA A 77 -12.90 15.46 11.97
CA ALA A 77 -13.42 14.51 12.97
C ALA A 77 -12.31 13.70 13.68
N ALA A 78 -11.05 13.79 13.20
CA ALA A 78 -9.87 13.22 13.85
C ALA A 78 -8.85 14.30 14.23
N PRO A 79 -9.20 15.27 15.09
CA PRO A 79 -8.44 16.51 15.26
C PRO A 79 -7.05 16.28 15.88
N GLN A 80 -6.90 15.38 16.85
CA GLN A 80 -5.60 15.06 17.44
C GLN A 80 -4.71 14.31 16.43
N THR A 81 -5.28 13.40 15.66
CA THR A 81 -4.58 12.67 14.59
C THR A 81 -4.07 13.63 13.53
N VAL A 82 -4.92 14.55 13.04
CA VAL A 82 -4.53 15.56 12.06
C VAL A 82 -3.41 16.46 12.62
N THR A 83 -3.50 16.88 13.87
CA THR A 83 -2.45 17.68 14.54
C THR A 83 -1.12 16.91 14.61
N ASN A 84 -1.16 15.65 15.03
CA ASN A 84 0.01 14.79 15.14
C ASN A 84 0.69 14.59 13.78
N LEU A 85 -0.08 14.21 12.77
CA LEU A 85 0.44 14.01 11.41
C LEU A 85 0.97 15.30 10.78
N ALA A 86 0.30 16.44 11.03
CA ALA A 86 0.77 17.75 10.58
C ALA A 86 2.11 18.12 11.25
N THR A 87 2.28 17.83 12.53
CA THR A 87 3.54 18.03 13.27
C THR A 87 4.65 17.18 12.69
N LEU A 88 4.40 15.90 12.42
CA LEU A 88 5.36 15.00 11.78
C LEU A 88 5.75 15.49 10.38
N ALA A 89 4.78 15.90 9.57
CA ALA A 89 5.03 16.43 8.23
C ALA A 89 5.88 17.71 8.25
N ARG A 90 5.55 18.67 9.14
CA ARG A 90 6.32 19.91 9.32
C ARG A 90 7.75 19.65 9.80
N SER A 91 7.95 18.61 10.58
CA SER A 91 9.26 18.15 11.05
C SER A 91 10.01 17.28 10.03
N LYS A 92 9.48 17.11 8.81
CA LYS A 92 10.06 16.28 7.75
C LYS A 92 10.24 14.80 8.15
N TYR A 93 9.47 14.33 9.10
CA TYR A 93 9.58 12.96 9.62
C TYR A 93 9.35 11.88 8.55
N PHE A 94 8.50 12.17 7.57
CA PHE A 94 8.17 11.25 6.49
C PHE A 94 9.09 11.40 5.27
N ASP A 95 9.91 12.46 5.20
CA ASP A 95 10.74 12.73 4.03
C ASP A 95 11.87 11.68 3.94
N GLY A 96 12.07 11.14 2.75
CA GLY A 96 13.07 10.09 2.52
C GLY A 96 12.70 8.73 3.13
N THR A 97 11.43 8.44 3.39
CA THR A 97 10.96 7.16 3.93
C THR A 97 10.25 6.31 2.89
N TYR A 98 10.01 5.04 3.20
CA TYR A 98 9.31 4.12 2.32
C TYR A 98 7.89 3.80 2.80
N CYS A 99 7.00 3.51 1.85
CA CYS A 99 5.81 2.72 2.14
C CYS A 99 6.24 1.25 2.15
N HIS A 100 6.22 0.65 3.30
CA HIS A 100 6.89 -0.63 3.58
C HIS A 100 6.01 -1.87 3.42
N ARG A 101 4.68 -1.70 3.26
CA ARG A 101 3.76 -2.83 3.10
C ARG A 101 2.69 -2.52 2.06
N LEU A 102 2.47 -3.47 1.17
CA LEU A 102 1.37 -3.49 0.21
C LEU A 102 0.59 -4.79 0.38
N THR A 103 -0.74 -4.69 0.47
CA THR A 103 -1.61 -5.86 0.45
C THR A 103 -2.45 -5.85 -0.82
N THR A 104 -2.55 -6.97 -1.51
CA THR A 104 -3.24 -7.12 -2.81
C THR A 104 -4.32 -8.19 -2.79
N GLU A 105 -4.52 -8.85 -1.65
CA GLU A 105 -5.51 -9.90 -1.43
C GLU A 105 -6.19 -9.72 -0.07
N GLY A 106 -7.50 -9.96 -0.01
CA GLY A 106 -8.32 -9.83 1.20
C GLY A 106 -8.54 -8.38 1.63
N ILE A 107 -7.46 -7.60 1.80
CA ILE A 107 -7.48 -6.17 2.06
C ILE A 107 -6.59 -5.45 1.05
N TYR A 108 -6.84 -4.16 0.79
CA TYR A 108 -6.22 -3.43 -0.31
C TYR A 108 -5.66 -2.10 0.17
N VAL A 109 -4.47 -2.17 0.78
CA VAL A 109 -3.82 -1.00 1.40
C VAL A 109 -2.36 -0.86 1.02
N LEU A 110 -1.88 0.39 0.96
CA LEU A 110 -0.46 0.73 0.97
C LEU A 110 -0.15 1.39 2.30
N GLN A 111 0.70 0.78 3.13
CA GLN A 111 1.06 1.27 4.46
C GLN A 111 2.41 1.96 4.45
N CYS A 112 2.47 3.12 5.11
CA CYS A 112 3.62 4.03 5.17
C CYS A 112 3.79 4.56 6.61
N GLY A 113 4.77 5.46 6.81
CA GLY A 113 4.92 6.22 8.04
C GLY A 113 5.87 5.63 9.07
N ASP A 114 6.62 4.60 8.69
CA ASP A 114 7.73 4.06 9.48
C ASP A 114 9.07 4.32 8.77
N PRO A 115 9.92 5.22 9.29
CA PRO A 115 11.24 5.50 8.70
C PRO A 115 12.16 4.28 8.65
N SER A 116 11.99 3.31 9.56
CA SER A 116 12.78 2.08 9.57
C SER A 116 12.39 1.09 8.47
N ALA A 117 11.21 1.26 7.87
CA ALA A 117 10.60 0.36 6.90
C ALA A 117 10.37 -1.08 7.42
N GLN A 118 10.38 -1.29 8.75
CA GLN A 118 10.17 -2.60 9.38
C GLN A 118 8.70 -2.82 9.80
N GLY A 119 7.86 -1.77 9.76
CA GLY A 119 6.45 -1.84 10.16
C GLY A 119 6.23 -1.75 11.67
N ASN A 120 7.25 -1.50 12.46
CA ASN A 120 7.18 -1.37 13.92
C ASN A 120 7.70 -0.02 14.45
N GLY A 121 8.18 0.87 13.56
CA GLY A 121 8.72 2.16 13.91
C GLY A 121 7.63 3.20 14.18
N SER A 122 7.91 4.08 15.15
CA SER A 122 7.13 5.26 15.52
C SER A 122 8.10 6.29 16.08
N PRO A 123 7.75 7.60 16.19
CA PRO A 123 8.63 8.56 16.85
C PRO A 123 9.02 8.07 18.25
N GLY A 124 10.32 7.99 18.54
CA GLY A 124 10.86 7.25 19.68
C GLY A 124 10.38 7.66 21.06
N SER A 125 9.80 8.86 21.18
CA SER A 125 9.23 9.40 22.43
C SER A 125 7.70 9.32 22.52
N TRP A 126 7.02 8.86 21.48
CA TRP A 126 5.55 8.83 21.45
C TRP A 126 5.02 7.58 22.16
N LYS A 127 4.02 7.78 23.01
CA LYS A 127 3.38 6.70 23.77
C LYS A 127 2.12 6.15 23.11
N GLY A 128 1.84 6.58 21.88
CA GLY A 128 0.55 6.37 21.24
C GLY A 128 -0.48 7.43 21.64
N TYR A 129 -1.61 7.45 20.96
CA TYR A 129 -2.73 8.33 21.26
C TYR A 129 -4.05 7.67 20.89
N LYS A 130 -5.13 8.22 21.43
CA LYS A 130 -6.49 7.66 21.35
C LYS A 130 -6.99 7.56 19.90
N ASP A 131 -7.83 6.57 19.68
CA ASP A 131 -8.58 6.42 18.45
C ASP A 131 -9.63 7.53 18.33
N GLU A 132 -9.79 8.05 17.11
CA GLU A 132 -10.76 9.07 16.73
C GLU A 132 -11.49 8.61 15.48
N ASN A 133 -12.69 9.14 15.21
CA ASN A 133 -13.39 8.95 13.94
C ASN A 133 -13.37 7.51 13.42
N LEU A 134 -13.72 6.54 14.28
CA LEU A 134 -13.78 5.13 13.91
C LEU A 134 -14.96 4.87 12.97
N PRO A 135 -14.89 3.90 12.05
CA PRO A 135 -15.95 3.59 11.11
C PRO A 135 -17.26 3.21 11.83
N ALA A 136 -18.35 3.88 11.48
CA ALA A 136 -19.69 3.51 11.92
C ALA A 136 -20.24 2.30 11.14
N ASN A 137 -19.89 2.17 9.83
CA ASN A 137 -20.29 1.07 8.99
C ASN A 137 -19.44 -0.16 9.29
N LYS A 138 -20.10 -1.28 9.64
CA LYS A 138 -19.43 -2.55 9.98
C LYS A 138 -19.36 -3.52 8.79
N ILE A 139 -20.02 -3.22 7.68
CA ILE A 139 -20.03 -4.07 6.47
C ILE A 139 -18.90 -3.67 5.55
N LEU A 140 -18.80 -2.36 5.25
CA LEU A 140 -17.69 -1.78 4.49
C LEU A 140 -17.07 -0.68 5.34
N THR A 141 -16.00 -1.02 6.05
CA THR A 141 -15.40 -0.13 7.04
C THR A 141 -14.50 0.92 6.42
N TYR A 142 -13.76 0.56 5.37
CA TYR A 142 -12.76 1.44 4.72
C TYR A 142 -12.93 1.41 3.21
N PRO A 143 -13.85 2.21 2.65
CA PRO A 143 -14.02 2.31 1.20
C PRO A 143 -12.78 2.89 0.52
N ALA A 144 -12.64 2.63 -0.78
CA ALA A 144 -11.55 3.15 -1.60
C ALA A 144 -11.38 4.67 -1.45
N GLY A 145 -10.14 5.10 -1.29
CA GLY A 145 -9.79 6.49 -1.01
C GLY A 145 -9.73 6.85 0.47
N THR A 146 -10.15 5.99 1.39
CA THR A 146 -9.97 6.21 2.83
C THR A 146 -8.49 6.22 3.20
N VAL A 147 -8.13 7.09 4.17
CA VAL A 147 -6.81 7.09 4.79
C VAL A 147 -6.98 6.95 6.29
N ALA A 148 -6.32 5.94 6.88
CA ALA A 148 -6.48 5.64 8.29
C ALA A 148 -5.14 5.34 8.97
N MET A 149 -5.11 5.47 10.32
CA MET A 149 -3.94 5.13 11.12
C MET A 149 -3.78 3.62 11.21
N ALA A 150 -2.54 3.16 11.13
CA ALA A 150 -2.19 1.82 11.59
C ALA A 150 -1.93 1.85 13.09
N ASN A 151 -2.37 0.81 13.80
CA ASN A 151 -2.14 0.62 15.24
C ASN A 151 -1.90 -0.87 15.55
N SER A 152 -1.37 -1.17 16.72
CA SER A 152 -1.17 -2.55 17.22
C SER A 152 -2.28 -3.00 18.17
N SER A 153 -3.04 -2.05 18.71
CA SER A 153 -4.19 -2.25 19.60
C SER A 153 -4.95 -0.92 19.74
N PRO A 154 -6.14 -0.88 20.35
CA PRO A 154 -6.87 0.36 20.57
C PRO A 154 -6.00 1.41 21.27
N ASN A 155 -6.10 2.66 20.81
CA ASN A 155 -5.39 3.82 21.36
C ASN A 155 -3.85 3.75 21.29
N THR A 156 -3.29 3.00 20.34
CA THR A 156 -1.83 2.93 20.11
C THR A 156 -1.41 3.58 18.78
N ASN A 157 -2.16 4.57 18.31
CA ASN A 157 -1.80 5.31 17.11
C ASN A 157 -0.42 5.97 17.26
N GLY A 158 0.39 5.88 16.23
CA GLY A 158 1.74 6.47 16.17
C GLY A 158 1.92 7.35 14.93
N SER A 159 2.88 7.01 14.09
CA SER A 159 3.13 7.69 12.82
C SER A 159 2.69 6.89 11.59
N GLN A 160 2.43 5.59 11.74
CA GLN A 160 2.10 4.73 10.62
C GLN A 160 0.65 4.90 10.20
N PHE A 161 0.44 4.91 8.88
CA PHE A 161 -0.88 5.03 8.27
C PHE A 161 -0.98 4.18 7.01
N PHE A 162 -2.20 3.95 6.55
CA PHE A 162 -2.44 3.24 5.30
C PHE A 162 -3.41 3.99 4.39
N LEU A 163 -3.18 3.83 3.10
CA LEU A 163 -3.95 4.36 1.99
C LEU A 163 -4.77 3.22 1.39
N VAL A 164 -6.09 3.30 1.50
CA VAL A 164 -7.02 2.29 0.95
C VAL A 164 -7.23 2.56 -0.53
N TYR A 165 -6.87 1.63 -1.40
CA TYR A 165 -6.97 1.82 -2.83
C TYR A 165 -8.10 1.03 -3.52
N LYS A 166 -8.69 0.05 -2.83
CA LYS A 166 -9.95 -0.63 -3.17
C LYS A 166 -10.77 -0.82 -1.89
N ASP A 167 -12.06 -1.02 -2.03
CA ASP A 167 -12.94 -1.28 -0.90
C ASP A 167 -12.41 -2.41 -0.03
N THR A 168 -12.28 -2.14 1.26
CA THR A 168 -11.61 -3.00 2.22
C THR A 168 -12.42 -3.09 3.50
N THR A 169 -12.67 -4.32 3.95
CA THR A 169 -13.31 -4.57 5.25
C THR A 169 -12.26 -5.03 6.25
N LEU A 170 -12.10 -4.24 7.30
CA LEU A 170 -11.25 -4.49 8.45
C LEU A 170 -12.07 -4.30 9.73
N PRO A 171 -11.62 -4.76 10.89
CA PRO A 171 -12.21 -4.36 12.17
C PRO A 171 -12.31 -2.82 12.25
N PRO A 172 -13.41 -2.25 12.77
CA PRO A 172 -13.62 -0.80 12.82
C PRO A 172 -12.80 -0.13 13.95
N SER A 173 -11.49 -0.36 13.97
CA SER A 173 -10.56 0.03 15.04
C SER A 173 -9.40 0.92 14.55
N TYR A 174 -9.47 1.40 13.32
CA TYR A 174 -8.43 2.26 12.76
C TYR A 174 -8.97 3.66 12.51
N THR A 175 -8.38 4.67 13.15
CA THR A 175 -8.77 6.07 13.04
C THR A 175 -8.75 6.56 11.59
N ILE A 176 -9.90 6.93 11.04
CA ILE A 176 -9.99 7.57 9.72
C ILE A 176 -9.64 9.04 9.88
N TRP A 177 -8.58 9.52 9.22
CA TRP A 177 -8.12 10.90 9.31
C TRP A 177 -8.14 11.68 8.00
N GLY A 178 -8.58 11.04 6.92
CA GLY A 178 -8.69 11.74 5.66
C GLY A 178 -9.18 10.88 4.50
N LYS A 179 -9.29 11.57 3.35
CA LYS A 179 -9.71 10.96 2.08
C LYS A 179 -8.78 11.39 0.95
N ILE A 180 -8.34 10.46 0.13
CA ILE A 180 -7.54 10.71 -1.08
C ILE A 180 -8.37 11.56 -2.05
N LYS A 181 -7.85 12.72 -2.43
CA LYS A 181 -8.42 13.62 -3.46
C LYS A 181 -7.83 13.33 -4.83
N THR A 182 -6.52 13.09 -4.87
CA THR A 182 -5.79 12.73 -6.10
C THR A 182 -4.77 11.65 -5.78
N GLY A 183 -4.37 10.87 -6.80
CA GLY A 183 -3.34 9.82 -6.65
C GLY A 183 -3.90 8.40 -6.52
N LEU A 184 -5.21 8.19 -6.41
CA LEU A 184 -5.79 6.84 -6.35
C LEU A 184 -5.42 5.99 -7.59
N PRO A 185 -5.43 6.51 -8.84
CA PRO A 185 -4.97 5.73 -10.00
C PRO A 185 -3.49 5.33 -9.93
N LEU A 186 -2.64 6.08 -9.20
CA LEU A 186 -1.27 5.68 -8.94
C LEU A 186 -1.20 4.42 -8.07
N LEU A 187 -1.98 4.38 -6.98
CA LEU A 187 -2.03 3.22 -6.09
C LEU A 187 -2.50 1.96 -6.82
N LEU A 188 -3.49 2.08 -7.71
CA LEU A 188 -3.96 0.98 -8.55
C LEU A 188 -2.89 0.47 -9.55
N ARG A 189 -1.98 1.33 -10.02
CA ARG A 189 -0.84 0.89 -10.83
C ARG A 189 0.22 0.16 -9.99
N ILE A 190 0.47 0.62 -8.77
CA ILE A 190 1.39 -0.02 -7.83
C ILE A 190 0.90 -1.43 -7.48
N GLU A 191 -0.39 -1.58 -7.20
CA GLU A 191 -1.02 -2.87 -6.91
C GLU A 191 -0.82 -3.91 -8.02
N LYS A 192 -0.94 -3.50 -9.29
CA LYS A 192 -0.75 -4.39 -10.45
C LYS A 192 0.65 -5.01 -10.53
N VAL A 193 1.65 -4.32 -10.01
CA VAL A 193 3.04 -4.83 -9.92
C VAL A 193 3.14 -5.86 -8.80
N GLY A 194 2.39 -5.66 -7.71
CA GLY A 194 2.25 -6.61 -6.62
C GLY A 194 3.18 -6.38 -5.44
N ALA A 195 3.15 -7.34 -4.53
CA ALA A 195 3.95 -7.36 -3.33
C ALA A 195 4.83 -8.61 -3.28
N TYR A 196 5.91 -8.56 -2.50
CA TYR A 196 6.82 -9.67 -2.30
C TYR A 196 7.25 -9.80 -0.84
N LYS A 197 7.69 -10.99 -0.48
CA LYS A 197 8.46 -11.27 0.75
C LYS A 197 9.78 -11.90 0.38
N VAL A 198 10.71 -11.87 1.32
CA VAL A 198 11.99 -12.57 1.23
C VAL A 198 11.91 -13.78 2.17
N ASP A 199 12.15 -14.96 1.63
CA ASP A 199 12.28 -16.18 2.43
C ASP A 199 13.53 -16.07 3.31
N GLN A 200 13.36 -16.18 4.61
CA GLN A 200 14.42 -15.95 5.59
C GLN A 200 15.51 -17.06 5.57
N THR A 201 15.18 -18.22 5.02
CA THR A 201 16.11 -19.35 4.95
C THR A 201 16.95 -19.31 3.68
N SER A 202 16.30 -19.10 2.53
CA SER A 202 16.97 -19.11 1.23
C SER A 202 17.43 -17.73 0.75
N GLY A 203 16.91 -16.65 1.34
CA GLY A 203 17.14 -15.28 0.88
C GLY A 203 16.41 -14.91 -0.43
N ASN A 204 15.62 -15.82 -0.99
CA ASN A 204 14.93 -15.60 -2.26
C ASN A 204 13.65 -14.78 -2.07
N ALA A 205 13.43 -13.85 -3.00
CA ALA A 205 12.17 -13.10 -3.05
C ALA A 205 11.08 -13.92 -3.76
N TYR A 206 9.85 -13.86 -3.22
CA TYR A 206 8.68 -14.47 -3.83
C TYR A 206 7.47 -13.53 -3.76
N TYR A 207 6.59 -13.62 -4.76
CA TYR A 207 5.36 -12.82 -4.78
C TYR A 207 4.36 -13.31 -3.74
N THR A 208 3.63 -12.36 -3.14
CA THR A 208 2.62 -12.65 -2.11
C THR A 208 1.51 -11.59 -2.14
N GLY A 209 0.35 -11.91 -1.56
CA GLY A 209 -0.75 -10.96 -1.35
C GLY A 209 -0.51 -9.92 -0.25
N ASP A 210 0.56 -10.06 0.56
CA ASP A 210 0.92 -9.15 1.65
C ASP A 210 2.43 -9.12 1.85
N GLY A 211 3.08 -8.01 1.56
CA GLY A 211 4.53 -7.88 1.66
C GLY A 211 5.04 -6.49 1.29
N TYR A 212 6.31 -6.40 0.95
CA TYR A 212 6.90 -5.17 0.42
C TYR A 212 6.38 -4.90 -0.98
N PRO A 213 6.09 -3.63 -1.36
CA PRO A 213 5.77 -3.30 -2.74
C PRO A 213 6.92 -3.69 -3.68
N VAL A 214 6.64 -4.43 -4.76
CA VAL A 214 7.65 -4.75 -5.79
C VAL A 214 8.20 -3.48 -6.45
N GLN A 215 7.32 -2.49 -6.70
CA GLN A 215 7.74 -1.13 -7.00
C GLN A 215 7.97 -0.39 -5.67
N PRO A 216 9.22 -0.12 -5.26
CA PRO A 216 9.46 0.62 -4.04
C PRO A 216 8.87 2.04 -4.13
N ILE A 217 8.12 2.43 -3.11
CA ILE A 217 7.49 3.75 -3.02
C ILE A 217 8.21 4.56 -1.96
N GLU A 218 8.99 5.53 -2.43
CA GLU A 218 9.66 6.53 -1.59
C GLU A 218 8.76 7.75 -1.42
N ILE A 219 8.57 8.20 -0.20
CA ILE A 219 8.00 9.51 0.14
C ILE A 219 9.16 10.52 0.09
N LYS A 220 9.20 11.36 -0.93
CA LYS A 220 10.23 12.40 -1.08
C LYS A 220 9.99 13.58 -0.15
N SER A 221 8.74 13.96 0.03
CA SER A 221 8.36 15.01 0.98
C SER A 221 6.88 14.96 1.30
N VAL A 222 6.52 15.45 2.49
CA VAL A 222 5.13 15.66 2.90
C VAL A 222 4.93 17.12 3.30
N THR A 223 3.86 17.73 2.79
CA THR A 223 3.46 19.09 3.16
C THR A 223 2.01 19.13 3.62
N VAL A 224 1.68 20.05 4.53
CA VAL A 224 0.32 20.26 5.05
C VAL A 224 -0.07 21.74 4.97
N ARG A 225 -1.35 21.99 4.66
CA ARG A 225 -1.94 23.33 4.54
C ARG A 225 -3.32 23.40 5.18
#